data_426cdf508190eb5f420dba8a539acabd
#
_entry.id   426cdf508190eb5f420dba8a539acabd
#
_cell.length_a   1.000
_cell.length_b   1.000
_cell.length_c   1.000
_cell.angle_alpha   90.00
_cell.angle_beta   90.00
_cell.angle_gamma   90.00
#
_symmetry.space_group_name_H-M   'P 1'
#
loop_
_entity.id
_entity.type
_entity.pdbx_description
1 polymer ?
#
loop_
_entity_poly.entity_id
_entity_poly.type
_entity_poly.pdbx_seq_one_letter_code
_entity_poly.pdbx_strand_id
1 'polypeptide(L)'
;MKMWQREPELRSALDDAIPAIIASQKTNGQFGTEPWISTDQNVLLALAAAWSLPDSAHYQNEGVLQSIERGGLAIRDAQDERGMVLFRKKDHSTWGPIYMPWVYSRWVRTFALVREAMSDEARAEWERALLLGYEGIAQNELQRIHNIPAHHAMGLYCAGQVFEREAWCDQARDFLHQVTDAQAADGWWAEHEGPVVAYNLVYVDSLGVYYALSGDEQVLDAIERASRYHAACVYPDGSLLETIDGRNSYHTGVRLGNAGFSHTPAGRGFLAQQHALFLQDGGRFDADYAALMLLYGTDGDIVETSAAQQQHTHRMSDDALIKRHAPWYYCLSAFTAPLTPNRFGQDRQNFFSLYHDAVGLICGGGNTKLQPLWSSFSVGNTALMYHVPGDEDPDFSARSGLRHVPDRAELHDDVLHLYYGTAECRTAVHVVNEHEVEIELSASGGNGEPVEAHLTLVAHLGRALHGDMGICEALGEEALDWPDPLWIAHAGWHLDLPPGARLYWPVLPHNPYRKDGAATVEEARIVVVLPFAENCTQHTLTLRVTDHESPRSP
;
A
#
# COMPACT_ATOMS: atom_id res chain seq x y z
N MET A 1 15.50 -28.46 -0.10
CA MET A 1 15.04 -27.06 -0.33
C MET A 1 13.53 -27.11 -0.35
N LYS A 2 12.85 -26.17 0.30
CA LYS A 2 11.38 -26.03 0.16
C LYS A 2 11.11 -25.45 -1.22
N MET A 3 10.08 -25.94 -1.92
CA MET A 3 9.67 -25.47 -3.23
C MET A 3 8.32 -24.79 -3.08
N TRP A 4 8.14 -23.61 -3.69
CA TRP A 4 6.84 -22.98 -3.85
C TRP A 4 6.21 -23.42 -5.16
N GLN A 5 4.93 -23.74 -5.11
CA GLN A 5 4.12 -24.09 -6.26
C GLN A 5 2.86 -23.23 -6.24
N ARG A 6 2.35 -22.90 -7.42
CA ARG A 6 1.06 -22.24 -7.57
C ARG A 6 -0.01 -23.13 -6.98
N GLU A 7 -0.72 -22.60 -6.00
CA GLU A 7 -1.63 -23.38 -5.19
C GLU A 7 -2.87 -23.84 -5.99
N PRO A 8 -3.40 -25.03 -5.73
CA PRO A 8 -4.66 -25.51 -6.36
C PRO A 8 -5.82 -24.54 -6.14
N GLU A 9 -5.82 -23.81 -5.03
CA GLU A 9 -6.78 -22.78 -4.65
C GLU A 9 -6.88 -21.65 -5.70
N LEU A 10 -5.79 -21.31 -6.40
CA LEU A 10 -5.82 -20.32 -7.49
C LEU A 10 -6.66 -20.81 -8.67
N ARG A 11 -6.56 -22.09 -9.02
CA ARG A 11 -7.37 -22.67 -10.08
C ARG A 11 -8.86 -22.69 -9.71
N SER A 12 -9.18 -23.16 -8.51
CA SER A 12 -10.55 -23.18 -8.00
C SER A 12 -11.12 -21.75 -7.93
N ALA A 13 -10.34 -20.78 -7.41
CA ALA A 13 -10.76 -19.38 -7.33
C ALA A 13 -11.08 -18.78 -8.71
N LEU A 14 -10.26 -19.09 -9.72
CA LEU A 14 -10.54 -18.66 -11.10
C LEU A 14 -11.82 -19.29 -11.63
N ASP A 15 -11.90 -20.63 -11.64
CA ASP A 15 -13.01 -21.36 -12.28
C ASP A 15 -14.36 -21.07 -11.59
N ASP A 16 -14.39 -21.04 -10.25
CA ASP A 16 -15.61 -20.79 -9.46
C ASP A 16 -16.17 -19.37 -9.67
N ALA A 17 -15.33 -18.39 -10.02
CA ALA A 17 -15.75 -17.01 -10.21
C ALA A 17 -16.40 -16.76 -11.60
N ILE A 18 -16.04 -17.54 -12.62
CA ILE A 18 -16.46 -17.28 -14.01
C ILE A 18 -17.98 -17.20 -14.20
N PRO A 19 -18.80 -18.10 -13.64
CA PRO A 19 -20.26 -18.02 -13.79
C PRO A 19 -20.85 -16.72 -13.23
N ALA A 20 -20.37 -16.26 -12.07
CA ALA A 20 -20.82 -15.02 -11.45
C ALA A 20 -20.38 -13.78 -12.24
N ILE A 21 -19.14 -13.78 -12.76
CA ILE A 21 -18.63 -12.71 -13.64
C ILE A 21 -19.53 -12.59 -14.87
N ILE A 22 -19.79 -13.69 -15.58
CA ILE A 22 -20.66 -13.69 -16.78
C ILE A 22 -22.07 -13.22 -16.43
N ALA A 23 -22.63 -13.70 -15.33
CA ALA A 23 -23.99 -13.29 -14.89
C ALA A 23 -24.08 -11.80 -14.55
N SER A 24 -22.97 -11.15 -14.18
CA SER A 24 -22.93 -9.69 -13.91
C SER A 24 -22.86 -8.84 -15.17
N GLN A 25 -22.61 -9.45 -16.36
CA GLN A 25 -22.47 -8.70 -17.61
C GLN A 25 -23.80 -8.15 -18.09
N LYS A 26 -23.85 -6.84 -18.31
CA LYS A 26 -25.00 -6.13 -18.87
C LYS A 26 -25.12 -6.34 -20.39
N THR A 27 -26.27 -5.98 -20.96
CA THR A 27 -26.54 -6.09 -22.40
C THR A 27 -25.58 -5.28 -23.27
N ASN A 28 -25.03 -4.18 -22.75
CA ASN A 28 -24.02 -3.33 -23.40
C ASN A 28 -22.58 -3.82 -23.22
N GLY A 29 -22.37 -5.01 -22.66
CA GLY A 29 -21.06 -5.60 -22.44
C GLY A 29 -20.33 -5.16 -21.17
N GLN A 30 -20.85 -4.19 -20.42
CA GLN A 30 -20.27 -3.72 -19.17
C GLN A 30 -20.43 -4.75 -18.04
N PHE A 31 -19.40 -4.89 -17.21
CA PHE A 31 -19.44 -5.66 -15.96
C PHE A 31 -19.64 -4.75 -14.75
N GLY A 32 -19.88 -5.34 -13.61
CA GLY A 32 -19.92 -4.63 -12.32
C GLY A 32 -21.21 -3.87 -12.05
N THR A 33 -21.16 -3.04 -11.02
CA THR A 33 -22.30 -2.29 -10.48
C THR A 33 -22.28 -0.82 -10.91
N GLU A 34 -23.44 -0.12 -10.75
CA GLU A 34 -23.49 1.33 -10.94
C GLU A 34 -22.88 2.10 -9.75
N PRO A 35 -22.20 3.25 -10.00
CA PRO A 35 -21.88 3.73 -11.34
C PRO A 35 -20.82 2.84 -11.99
N TRP A 36 -20.98 2.55 -13.28
CA TRP A 36 -19.94 1.81 -14.00
C TRP A 36 -18.64 2.62 -14.05
N ILE A 37 -17.53 1.92 -13.83
CA ILE A 37 -16.16 2.46 -13.96
C ILE A 37 -15.33 1.57 -14.87
N SER A 38 -14.37 2.14 -15.58
CA SER A 38 -13.62 1.38 -16.59
C SER A 38 -12.88 0.16 -15.99
N THR A 39 -12.44 0.22 -14.74
CA THR A 39 -11.78 -0.90 -14.05
C THR A 39 -12.71 -2.08 -13.73
N ASP A 40 -14.03 -1.92 -13.82
CA ASP A 40 -14.96 -3.06 -13.74
C ASP A 40 -14.73 -4.06 -14.88
N GLN A 41 -14.11 -3.62 -15.98
CA GLN A 41 -13.73 -4.46 -17.12
C GLN A 41 -12.43 -5.25 -16.90
N ASN A 42 -11.73 -5.10 -15.80
CA ASN A 42 -10.50 -5.85 -15.50
C ASN A 42 -10.73 -7.36 -15.46
N VAL A 43 -11.96 -7.81 -15.20
CA VAL A 43 -12.39 -9.22 -15.24
C VAL A 43 -12.17 -9.89 -16.59
N LEU A 44 -11.93 -9.13 -17.67
CA LEU A 44 -11.64 -9.68 -19.00
C LEU A 44 -10.43 -10.60 -18.99
N LEU A 45 -9.37 -10.27 -18.26
CA LEU A 45 -8.19 -11.13 -18.19
C LEU A 45 -8.48 -12.43 -17.45
N ALA A 46 -9.31 -12.41 -16.39
CA ALA A 46 -9.75 -13.62 -15.71
C ALA A 46 -10.58 -14.53 -16.63
N LEU A 47 -11.52 -13.96 -17.39
CA LEU A 47 -12.28 -14.70 -18.39
C LEU A 47 -11.37 -15.32 -19.46
N ALA A 48 -10.39 -14.55 -19.97
CA ALA A 48 -9.45 -15.04 -20.98
C ALA A 48 -8.51 -16.12 -20.43
N ALA A 49 -8.06 -15.99 -19.18
CA ALA A 49 -7.27 -17.01 -18.51
C ALA A 49 -8.06 -18.33 -18.39
N ALA A 50 -9.30 -18.27 -17.88
CA ALA A 50 -10.15 -19.44 -17.77
C ALA A 50 -10.46 -20.07 -19.14
N TRP A 51 -10.62 -19.23 -20.18
CA TRP A 51 -10.84 -19.70 -21.54
C TRP A 51 -9.60 -20.36 -22.16
N SER A 52 -8.40 -19.85 -21.89
CA SER A 52 -7.16 -20.27 -22.57
C SER A 52 -6.40 -21.39 -21.84
N LEU A 53 -6.57 -21.54 -20.52
CA LEU A 53 -5.85 -22.55 -19.74
C LEU A 53 -6.49 -23.94 -19.92
N PRO A 54 -5.72 -24.95 -20.41
CA PRO A 54 -6.29 -26.27 -20.74
C PRO A 54 -6.94 -27.01 -19.56
N ASP A 55 -6.46 -26.74 -18.34
CA ASP A 55 -6.97 -27.39 -17.13
C ASP A 55 -8.15 -26.63 -16.49
N SER A 56 -8.60 -25.53 -17.08
CA SER A 56 -9.79 -24.81 -16.61
C SER A 56 -11.07 -25.50 -17.01
N ALA A 57 -12.07 -25.49 -16.12
CA ALA A 57 -13.42 -25.97 -16.43
C ALA A 57 -14.11 -25.17 -17.55
N HIS A 58 -13.57 -24.03 -17.92
CA HIS A 58 -14.09 -23.11 -18.94
C HIS A 58 -13.20 -23.04 -20.19
N TYR A 59 -12.27 -23.99 -20.35
CA TYR A 59 -11.38 -24.06 -21.49
C TYR A 59 -12.15 -24.06 -22.82
N GLN A 60 -11.83 -23.10 -23.70
CA GLN A 60 -12.45 -22.90 -25.03
C GLN A 60 -14.00 -22.86 -25.02
N ASN A 61 -14.59 -22.42 -23.90
CA ASN A 61 -16.04 -22.27 -23.81
C ASN A 61 -16.52 -21.09 -24.66
N GLU A 62 -17.44 -21.36 -25.61
CA GLU A 62 -17.96 -20.34 -26.53
C GLU A 62 -18.69 -19.19 -25.80
N GLY A 63 -19.47 -19.48 -24.74
CA GLY A 63 -20.17 -18.46 -23.96
C GLY A 63 -19.24 -17.53 -23.24
N VAL A 64 -18.08 -18.03 -22.76
CA VAL A 64 -17.00 -17.20 -22.16
C VAL A 64 -16.39 -16.30 -23.23
N LEU A 65 -16.07 -16.84 -24.44
CA LEU A 65 -15.51 -16.04 -25.53
C LEU A 65 -16.46 -14.92 -25.97
N GLN A 66 -17.74 -15.21 -26.12
CA GLN A 66 -18.74 -14.18 -26.44
C GLN A 66 -18.87 -13.11 -25.38
N SER A 67 -18.72 -13.48 -24.08
CA SER A 67 -18.70 -12.53 -22.98
C SER A 67 -17.46 -11.64 -23.03
N ILE A 68 -16.29 -12.20 -23.35
CA ILE A 68 -15.04 -11.46 -23.55
C ILE A 68 -15.21 -10.44 -24.69
N GLU A 69 -15.68 -10.87 -25.87
CA GLU A 69 -15.86 -9.99 -27.04
C GLU A 69 -16.72 -8.77 -26.70
N ARG A 70 -17.89 -9.00 -26.08
CA ARG A 70 -18.77 -7.90 -25.66
C ARG A 70 -18.13 -6.98 -24.62
N GLY A 71 -17.37 -7.56 -23.70
CA GLY A 71 -16.69 -6.78 -22.64
C GLY A 71 -15.64 -5.81 -23.17
N GLY A 72 -14.87 -6.20 -24.18
CA GLY A 72 -13.91 -5.29 -24.79
C GLY A 72 -14.55 -4.25 -25.71
N LEU A 73 -15.67 -4.59 -26.35
CA LEU A 73 -16.46 -3.60 -27.09
C LEU A 73 -16.99 -2.49 -26.16
N ALA A 74 -17.34 -2.82 -24.92
CA ALA A 74 -17.74 -1.82 -23.94
C ALA A 74 -16.59 -0.86 -23.54
N ILE A 75 -15.32 -1.31 -23.54
CA ILE A 75 -14.16 -0.41 -23.36
C ILE A 75 -13.99 0.50 -24.58
N ARG A 76 -14.05 -0.07 -25.80
CA ARG A 76 -14.00 0.69 -27.04
C ARG A 76 -15.06 1.79 -27.08
N ASP A 77 -16.29 1.51 -26.68
CA ASP A 77 -17.40 2.46 -26.66
C ASP A 77 -17.21 3.58 -25.61
N ALA A 78 -16.36 3.34 -24.61
CA ALA A 78 -16.03 4.32 -23.57
C ALA A 78 -14.80 5.18 -23.92
N GLN A 79 -14.05 4.87 -24.98
CA GLN A 79 -12.91 5.66 -25.42
C GLN A 79 -13.34 7.01 -26.03
N ASP A 80 -12.56 8.04 -25.78
CA ASP A 80 -12.63 9.29 -26.54
C ASP A 80 -11.83 9.17 -27.87
N GLU A 81 -11.81 10.24 -28.66
CA GLU A 81 -11.10 10.29 -29.95
C GLU A 81 -9.57 10.08 -29.85
N ARG A 82 -9.00 10.16 -28.65
CA ARG A 82 -7.57 9.91 -28.37
C ARG A 82 -7.33 8.51 -27.82
N GLY A 83 -8.38 7.73 -27.56
CA GLY A 83 -8.31 6.45 -26.92
C GLY A 83 -8.28 6.49 -25.39
N MET A 84 -8.52 7.65 -24.76
CA MET A 84 -8.61 7.74 -23.30
C MET A 84 -9.99 7.34 -22.81
N VAL A 85 -10.07 6.89 -21.58
CA VAL A 85 -11.34 6.62 -20.88
C VAL A 85 -11.47 7.50 -19.65
N LEU A 86 -12.69 7.87 -19.29
CA LEU A 86 -12.93 8.70 -18.10
C LEU A 86 -12.56 7.94 -16.83
N PHE A 87 -11.60 8.46 -16.07
CA PHE A 87 -11.28 7.95 -14.74
C PHE A 87 -12.37 8.39 -13.75
N ARG A 88 -13.32 7.51 -13.51
CA ARG A 88 -14.40 7.66 -12.53
C ARG A 88 -14.21 6.66 -11.40
N LYS A 89 -14.65 7.05 -10.19
CA LYS A 89 -14.73 6.19 -9.01
C LYS A 89 -16.17 5.81 -8.68
N LYS A 90 -16.35 4.82 -7.81
CA LYS A 90 -17.67 4.36 -7.35
C LYS A 90 -18.42 5.41 -6.52
N ASP A 91 -17.73 6.39 -5.96
CA ASP A 91 -18.32 7.56 -5.27
C ASP A 91 -18.74 8.69 -6.25
N HIS A 92 -18.80 8.42 -7.57
CA HIS A 92 -19.08 9.34 -8.65
C HIS A 92 -18.00 10.41 -8.92
N SER A 93 -16.94 10.50 -8.13
CA SER A 93 -15.87 11.45 -8.40
C SER A 93 -15.14 11.09 -9.70
N THR A 94 -14.60 12.11 -10.38
CA THR A 94 -13.88 11.96 -11.66
C THR A 94 -12.55 12.68 -11.61
N TRP A 95 -11.54 12.10 -12.25
CA TRP A 95 -10.18 12.61 -12.32
C TRP A 95 -9.76 13.00 -13.75
N GLY A 96 -10.72 12.98 -14.68
CA GLY A 96 -10.51 13.30 -16.09
C GLY A 96 -10.24 12.07 -16.97
N PRO A 97 -10.07 12.28 -18.30
CA PRO A 97 -9.73 11.21 -19.22
C PRO A 97 -8.25 10.83 -19.09
N ILE A 98 -7.97 9.53 -19.07
CA ILE A 98 -6.61 8.96 -19.03
C ILE A 98 -6.55 7.68 -19.87
N TYR A 99 -5.33 7.27 -20.27
CA TYR A 99 -5.09 5.89 -20.70
C TYR A 99 -5.06 5.01 -19.44
N MET A 100 -6.20 4.42 -19.07
CA MET A 100 -6.34 3.68 -17.81
C MET A 100 -5.40 2.45 -17.79
N PRO A 101 -4.29 2.46 -17.02
CA PRO A 101 -3.23 1.48 -17.13
C PRO A 101 -3.71 0.05 -16.84
N TRP A 102 -4.54 -0.11 -15.81
CA TRP A 102 -5.07 -1.41 -15.40
C TRP A 102 -6.00 -2.03 -16.45
N VAL A 103 -6.76 -1.22 -17.15
CA VAL A 103 -7.67 -1.64 -18.21
C VAL A 103 -6.90 -1.99 -19.47
N TYR A 104 -6.06 -1.08 -19.96
CA TYR A 104 -5.31 -1.29 -21.20
C TYR A 104 -4.40 -2.52 -21.15
N SER A 105 -3.67 -2.69 -20.04
CA SER A 105 -2.77 -3.84 -19.90
C SER A 105 -3.50 -5.17 -19.84
N ARG A 106 -4.69 -5.24 -19.21
CA ARG A 106 -5.51 -6.44 -19.19
C ARG A 106 -6.18 -6.67 -20.53
N TRP A 107 -6.66 -5.63 -21.17
CA TRP A 107 -7.34 -5.72 -22.44
C TRP A 107 -6.44 -6.25 -23.55
N VAL A 108 -5.21 -5.73 -23.70
CA VAL A 108 -4.27 -6.23 -24.71
C VAL A 108 -3.81 -7.66 -24.43
N ARG A 109 -3.59 -8.02 -23.16
CA ARG A 109 -3.23 -9.39 -22.78
C ARG A 109 -4.40 -10.36 -23.01
N THR A 110 -5.64 -9.93 -22.74
CA THR A 110 -6.84 -10.68 -23.11
C THR A 110 -6.88 -10.90 -24.61
N PHE A 111 -6.68 -9.83 -25.40
CA PHE A 111 -6.65 -9.92 -26.87
C PHE A 111 -5.58 -10.89 -27.37
N ALA A 112 -4.37 -10.84 -26.81
CA ALA A 112 -3.30 -11.78 -27.12
C ALA A 112 -3.71 -13.26 -26.96
N LEU A 113 -4.53 -13.56 -25.94
CA LEU A 113 -4.96 -14.93 -25.61
C LEU A 113 -6.11 -15.43 -26.52
N VAL A 114 -7.02 -14.54 -26.96
CA VAL A 114 -8.28 -14.99 -27.59
C VAL A 114 -8.44 -14.57 -29.07
N ARG A 115 -7.57 -13.70 -29.61
CA ARG A 115 -7.74 -13.05 -30.93
C ARG A 115 -7.98 -14.04 -32.09
N GLU A 116 -7.33 -15.19 -32.07
CA GLU A 116 -7.45 -16.19 -33.15
C GLU A 116 -8.80 -16.91 -33.14
N ALA A 117 -9.51 -16.89 -32.00
CA ALA A 117 -10.83 -17.52 -31.86
C ALA A 117 -11.98 -16.50 -31.93
N MET A 118 -11.68 -15.20 -31.89
CA MET A 118 -12.69 -14.13 -31.96
C MET A 118 -13.40 -14.10 -33.32
N SER A 119 -14.65 -13.61 -33.31
CA SER A 119 -15.32 -13.20 -34.54
C SER A 119 -14.53 -12.12 -35.28
N ASP A 120 -14.55 -12.13 -36.60
CA ASP A 120 -13.83 -11.16 -37.43
C ASP A 120 -14.25 -9.72 -37.12
N GLU A 121 -15.53 -9.50 -36.83
CA GLU A 121 -16.06 -8.19 -36.47
C GLU A 121 -15.51 -7.69 -35.12
N ALA A 122 -15.61 -8.49 -34.06
CA ALA A 122 -15.13 -8.14 -32.75
C ALA A 122 -13.59 -7.94 -32.75
N ARG A 123 -12.86 -8.81 -33.46
CA ARG A 123 -11.42 -8.69 -33.60
C ARG A 123 -11.02 -7.37 -34.26
N ALA A 124 -11.62 -7.00 -35.37
CA ALA A 124 -11.31 -5.76 -36.10
C ALA A 124 -11.62 -4.51 -35.25
N GLU A 125 -12.71 -4.52 -34.49
CA GLU A 125 -13.07 -3.43 -33.57
C GLU A 125 -12.08 -3.28 -32.41
N TRP A 126 -11.66 -4.40 -31.80
CA TRP A 126 -10.68 -4.38 -30.72
C TRP A 126 -9.30 -3.92 -31.23
N GLU A 127 -8.87 -4.40 -32.40
CA GLU A 127 -7.61 -3.98 -33.02
C GLU A 127 -7.54 -2.45 -33.19
N ARG A 128 -8.59 -1.86 -33.78
CA ARG A 128 -8.65 -0.40 -33.98
C ARG A 128 -8.59 0.35 -32.65
N ALA A 129 -9.33 -0.08 -31.66
CA ALA A 129 -9.43 0.56 -30.37
C ALA A 129 -8.14 0.44 -29.54
N LEU A 130 -7.52 -0.75 -29.54
CA LEU A 130 -6.23 -1.00 -28.88
C LEU A 130 -5.09 -0.22 -29.56
N LEU A 131 -5.05 -0.20 -30.91
CA LEU A 131 -4.06 0.58 -31.64
C LEU A 131 -4.16 2.06 -31.32
N LEU A 132 -5.38 2.63 -31.30
CA LEU A 132 -5.61 4.04 -30.94
C LEU A 132 -5.06 4.34 -29.54
N GLY A 133 -5.36 3.51 -28.55
CA GLY A 133 -4.89 3.72 -27.17
C GLY A 133 -3.37 3.55 -27.04
N TYR A 134 -2.79 2.51 -27.64
CA TYR A 134 -1.35 2.27 -27.53
C TYR A 134 -0.49 3.23 -28.33
N GLU A 135 -0.99 3.79 -29.45
CA GLU A 135 -0.34 4.93 -30.11
C GLU A 135 -0.26 6.13 -29.18
N GLY A 136 -1.34 6.44 -28.46
CA GLY A 136 -1.35 7.53 -27.48
C GLY A 136 -0.43 7.25 -26.27
N ILE A 137 -0.43 6.03 -25.75
CA ILE A 137 0.47 5.60 -24.66
C ILE A 137 1.93 5.72 -25.07
N ALA A 138 2.30 5.21 -26.25
CA ALA A 138 3.68 5.26 -26.74
C ALA A 138 4.18 6.71 -26.92
N GLN A 139 3.31 7.63 -27.31
CA GLN A 139 3.66 9.03 -27.54
C GLN A 139 3.76 9.86 -26.26
N ASN A 140 2.93 9.56 -25.23
CA ASN A 140 2.69 10.50 -24.13
C ASN A 140 3.02 9.98 -22.74
N GLU A 141 3.01 8.65 -22.50
CA GLU A 141 3.00 8.13 -21.12
C GLU A 141 4.38 7.71 -20.59
N LEU A 142 5.35 7.42 -21.45
CA LEU A 142 6.69 6.94 -21.04
C LEU A 142 7.70 8.09 -20.92
N GLN A 143 7.34 9.16 -20.20
CA GLN A 143 8.16 10.37 -20.09
C GLN A 143 9.01 10.44 -18.81
N ARG A 144 8.61 9.73 -17.77
CA ARG A 144 9.30 9.67 -16.48
C ARG A 144 9.05 8.34 -15.79
N ILE A 145 10.01 7.93 -14.96
CA ILE A 145 9.87 6.70 -14.18
C ILE A 145 8.87 6.94 -13.05
N HIS A 146 7.77 6.20 -13.10
CA HIS A 146 6.69 6.21 -12.13
C HIS A 146 5.90 4.90 -12.25
N ASN A 147 5.05 4.55 -11.28
CA ASN A 147 4.29 3.30 -11.28
C ASN A 147 3.40 3.13 -12.52
N ILE A 148 2.63 4.16 -12.89
CA ILE A 148 1.73 4.13 -14.05
C ILE A 148 2.50 3.96 -15.37
N PRO A 149 3.54 4.78 -15.68
CA PRO A 149 4.36 4.56 -16.86
C PRO A 149 5.03 3.18 -16.93
N ALA A 150 5.50 2.63 -15.80
CA ALA A 150 6.05 1.28 -15.77
C ALA A 150 5.00 0.23 -16.18
N HIS A 151 3.77 0.37 -15.69
CA HIS A 151 2.66 -0.51 -16.07
C HIS A 151 2.23 -0.33 -17.53
N HIS A 152 2.26 0.91 -18.06
CA HIS A 152 2.04 1.17 -19.48
C HIS A 152 3.12 0.56 -20.37
N ALA A 153 4.39 0.62 -19.96
CA ALA A 153 5.49 0.02 -20.71
C ALA A 153 5.33 -1.50 -20.86
N MET A 154 4.95 -2.19 -19.78
CA MET A 154 4.64 -3.63 -19.85
C MET A 154 3.50 -3.92 -20.84
N GLY A 155 2.42 -3.13 -20.77
CA GLY A 155 1.32 -3.26 -21.73
C GLY A 155 1.73 -2.94 -23.17
N LEU A 156 2.58 -1.93 -23.39
CA LEU A 156 3.11 -1.54 -24.69
C LEU A 156 3.99 -2.63 -25.29
N TYR A 157 4.79 -3.33 -24.47
CA TYR A 157 5.55 -4.48 -24.93
C TYR A 157 4.64 -5.58 -25.49
N CYS A 158 3.58 -5.93 -24.75
CA CYS A 158 2.58 -6.90 -25.20
C CYS A 158 1.89 -6.43 -26.50
N ALA A 159 1.49 -5.15 -26.58
CA ALA A 159 0.90 -4.58 -27.79
C ALA A 159 1.87 -4.63 -28.98
N GLY A 160 3.16 -4.35 -28.74
CA GLY A 160 4.21 -4.46 -29.76
C GLY A 160 4.32 -5.86 -30.35
N GLN A 161 4.26 -6.89 -29.51
CA GLN A 161 4.23 -8.29 -29.97
C GLN A 161 2.94 -8.62 -30.73
N VAL A 162 1.77 -8.23 -30.21
CA VAL A 162 0.47 -8.53 -30.79
C VAL A 162 0.26 -7.90 -32.16
N PHE A 163 0.70 -6.65 -32.32
CA PHE A 163 0.52 -5.87 -33.53
C PHE A 163 1.78 -5.80 -34.43
N GLU A 164 2.79 -6.62 -34.12
CA GLU A 164 4.06 -6.69 -34.88
C GLU A 164 4.74 -5.30 -35.01
N ARG A 165 4.73 -4.53 -33.92
CA ARG A 165 5.34 -3.21 -33.81
C ARG A 165 6.65 -3.28 -33.01
N GLU A 166 7.75 -3.67 -33.67
CA GLU A 166 9.07 -3.79 -33.04
C GLU A 166 9.48 -2.53 -32.28
N ALA A 167 9.22 -1.34 -32.85
CA ALA A 167 9.52 -0.08 -32.19
C ALA A 167 8.82 0.11 -30.84
N TRP A 168 7.63 -0.48 -30.63
CA TRP A 168 6.95 -0.46 -29.35
C TRP A 168 7.58 -1.44 -28.35
N CYS A 169 8.02 -2.59 -28.83
CA CYS A 169 8.78 -3.54 -28.01
C CYS A 169 10.09 -2.93 -27.53
N ASP A 170 10.82 -2.26 -28.42
CA ASP A 170 12.09 -1.60 -28.10
C ASP A 170 11.90 -0.45 -27.11
N GLN A 171 10.93 0.43 -27.39
CA GLN A 171 10.61 1.54 -26.48
C GLN A 171 10.22 1.06 -25.08
N ALA A 172 9.39 0.03 -24.99
CA ALA A 172 8.95 -0.55 -23.73
C ALA A 172 10.12 -1.20 -22.97
N ARG A 173 10.95 -1.97 -23.66
CA ARG A 173 12.17 -2.60 -23.09
C ARG A 173 13.11 -1.53 -22.53
N ASP A 174 13.44 -0.53 -23.34
CA ASP A 174 14.37 0.53 -22.94
C ASP A 174 13.84 1.31 -21.72
N PHE A 175 12.53 1.55 -21.65
CA PHE A 175 11.91 2.19 -20.51
C PHE A 175 11.94 1.29 -19.26
N LEU A 176 11.65 -0.01 -19.37
CA LEU A 176 11.69 -0.95 -18.25
C LEU A 176 13.11 -1.19 -17.73
N HIS A 177 14.12 -1.13 -18.60
CA HIS A 177 15.54 -1.11 -18.16
C HIS A 177 15.84 0.17 -17.37
N GLN A 178 15.37 1.34 -17.80
CA GLN A 178 15.51 2.58 -17.01
C GLN A 178 14.76 2.46 -15.65
N VAL A 179 13.64 1.76 -15.60
CA VAL A 179 12.96 1.47 -14.33
C VAL A 179 13.87 0.64 -13.41
N THR A 180 14.57 -0.39 -13.93
CA THR A 180 15.51 -1.16 -13.10
C THR A 180 16.69 -0.33 -12.61
N ASP A 181 17.22 0.56 -13.45
CA ASP A 181 18.34 1.44 -13.11
C ASP A 181 17.97 2.50 -12.05
N ALA A 182 16.71 2.91 -12.01
CA ALA A 182 16.21 3.89 -11.04
C ALA A 182 15.84 3.31 -9.68
N GLN A 183 15.94 1.99 -9.50
CA GLN A 183 15.67 1.34 -8.23
C GLN A 183 16.72 1.73 -7.19
N ALA A 184 16.31 2.11 -5.98
CA ALA A 184 17.21 2.30 -4.85
C ALA A 184 17.94 1.00 -4.47
N ALA A 185 19.12 1.12 -3.87
CA ALA A 185 19.93 -0.03 -3.47
C ALA A 185 19.16 -1.00 -2.55
N ASP A 186 18.28 -0.46 -1.70
CA ASP A 186 17.43 -1.20 -0.77
C ASP A 186 16.20 -1.84 -1.44
N GLY A 187 16.06 -1.75 -2.77
CA GLY A 187 15.07 -2.49 -3.54
C GLY A 187 13.72 -1.79 -3.77
N TRP A 188 13.58 -0.52 -3.43
CA TRP A 188 12.36 0.26 -3.66
C TRP A 188 12.50 1.27 -4.80
N TRP A 189 11.37 1.75 -5.33
CA TRP A 189 11.29 2.88 -6.26
C TRP A 189 10.62 4.06 -5.59
N ALA A 190 11.11 5.26 -5.89
CA ALA A 190 10.54 6.48 -5.37
C ALA A 190 9.15 6.76 -5.97
N GLU A 191 8.22 7.09 -5.11
CA GLU A 191 6.95 7.71 -5.44
C GLU A 191 6.92 9.08 -4.76
N HIS A 192 7.02 10.14 -5.52
CA HIS A 192 7.28 11.48 -4.99
C HIS A 192 8.62 11.52 -4.21
N GLU A 193 8.60 11.74 -2.91
CA GLU A 193 9.77 11.96 -2.07
C GLU A 193 10.10 10.72 -1.22
N GLY A 194 10.23 9.55 -1.83
CA GLY A 194 10.65 8.33 -1.12
C GLY A 194 9.77 7.10 -1.38
N PRO A 195 9.90 6.06 -0.55
CA PRO A 195 9.16 4.82 -0.77
C PRO A 195 7.66 4.97 -0.52
N VAL A 196 6.88 4.24 -1.32
CA VAL A 196 5.46 3.95 -1.09
C VAL A 196 5.27 2.45 -1.26
N VAL A 197 5.15 1.72 -0.16
CA VAL A 197 5.24 0.24 -0.14
C VAL A 197 4.22 -0.41 -1.08
N ALA A 198 2.96 0.03 -1.02
CA ALA A 198 1.91 -0.53 -1.88
C ALA A 198 2.12 -0.24 -3.37
N TYR A 199 2.67 0.92 -3.73
CA TYR A 199 2.90 1.27 -5.14
C TYR A 199 4.12 0.57 -5.72
N ASN A 200 5.08 0.17 -4.90
CA ASN A 200 6.21 -0.63 -5.34
C ASN A 200 5.79 -2.01 -5.90
N LEU A 201 4.66 -2.57 -5.46
CA LEU A 201 4.08 -3.78 -6.03
C LEU A 201 3.77 -3.63 -7.54
N VAL A 202 3.45 -2.43 -8.00
CA VAL A 202 3.14 -2.15 -9.42
C VAL A 202 4.39 -2.29 -10.30
N TYR A 203 5.55 -1.87 -9.80
CA TYR A 203 6.81 -2.05 -10.53
C TYR A 203 7.16 -3.53 -10.65
N VAL A 204 7.00 -4.30 -9.57
CA VAL A 204 7.25 -5.75 -9.57
C VAL A 204 6.28 -6.47 -10.52
N ASP A 205 5.00 -6.09 -10.56
CA ASP A 205 4.02 -6.62 -11.53
C ASP A 205 4.45 -6.32 -12.97
N SER A 206 4.83 -5.07 -13.23
CA SER A 206 5.22 -4.63 -14.57
C SER A 206 6.47 -5.34 -15.08
N LEU A 207 7.52 -5.43 -14.25
CA LEU A 207 8.76 -6.12 -14.59
C LEU A 207 8.56 -7.63 -14.70
N GLY A 208 7.74 -8.22 -13.81
CA GLY A 208 7.48 -9.65 -13.81
C GLY A 208 6.68 -10.13 -15.01
N VAL A 209 5.62 -9.40 -15.39
CA VAL A 209 4.85 -9.72 -16.61
C VAL A 209 5.70 -9.49 -17.86
N TYR A 210 6.51 -8.42 -17.88
CA TYR A 210 7.47 -8.19 -18.96
C TYR A 210 8.47 -9.35 -19.09
N TYR A 211 9.05 -9.81 -17.98
CA TYR A 211 9.94 -10.97 -17.97
C TYR A 211 9.24 -12.22 -18.52
N ALA A 212 8.03 -12.50 -18.07
CA ALA A 212 7.26 -13.67 -18.53
C ALA A 212 6.97 -13.62 -20.04
N LEU A 213 6.83 -12.44 -20.64
CA LEU A 213 6.57 -12.26 -22.08
C LEU A 213 7.85 -12.22 -22.92
N SER A 214 8.95 -11.70 -22.39
CA SER A 214 10.19 -11.44 -23.14
C SER A 214 11.30 -12.43 -22.87
N GLY A 215 11.34 -13.02 -21.67
CA GLY A 215 12.50 -13.80 -21.20
C GLY A 215 13.73 -12.94 -20.87
N ASP A 216 13.57 -11.62 -20.74
CA ASP A 216 14.66 -10.69 -20.49
C ASP A 216 15.14 -10.76 -19.03
N GLU A 217 16.21 -11.51 -18.78
CA GLU A 217 16.78 -11.74 -17.45
C GLU A 217 17.36 -10.48 -16.78
N GLN A 218 17.53 -9.40 -17.53
CA GLN A 218 18.12 -8.15 -17.00
C GLN A 218 17.27 -7.53 -15.89
N VAL A 219 15.96 -7.82 -15.87
CA VAL A 219 15.05 -7.30 -14.84
C VAL A 219 15.02 -8.14 -13.56
N LEU A 220 15.56 -9.36 -13.56
CA LEU A 220 15.44 -10.30 -12.43
C LEU A 220 16.12 -9.83 -11.15
N ASP A 221 17.28 -9.17 -11.27
CA ASP A 221 17.99 -8.65 -10.12
C ASP A 221 17.20 -7.54 -9.40
N ALA A 222 16.50 -6.69 -10.16
CA ALA A 222 15.60 -5.67 -9.60
C ALA A 222 14.40 -6.31 -8.90
N ILE A 223 13.81 -7.36 -9.47
CA ILE A 223 12.71 -8.12 -8.84
C ILE A 223 13.18 -8.80 -7.55
N GLU A 224 14.39 -9.37 -7.53
CA GLU A 224 14.97 -10.00 -6.34
C GLU A 224 15.20 -8.97 -5.21
N ARG A 225 15.76 -7.78 -5.51
CA ARG A 225 15.94 -6.71 -4.52
C ARG A 225 14.58 -6.23 -3.99
N ALA A 226 13.59 -5.99 -4.87
CA ALA A 226 12.25 -5.61 -4.47
C ALA A 226 11.58 -6.68 -3.61
N SER A 227 11.82 -7.96 -3.90
CA SER A 227 11.29 -9.08 -3.10
C SER A 227 11.81 -9.05 -1.67
N ARG A 228 13.10 -8.78 -1.48
CA ARG A 228 13.73 -8.64 -0.16
C ARG A 228 13.19 -7.41 0.59
N TYR A 229 13.02 -6.28 -0.12
CA TYR A 229 12.39 -5.08 0.41
C TYR A 229 10.98 -5.37 0.93
N HIS A 230 10.11 -5.96 0.10
CA HIS A 230 8.74 -6.27 0.51
C HIS A 230 8.69 -7.27 1.66
N ALA A 231 9.55 -8.28 1.67
CA ALA A 231 9.65 -9.24 2.77
C ALA A 231 10.08 -8.59 4.10
N ALA A 232 10.84 -7.49 4.07
CA ALA A 232 11.20 -6.72 5.25
C ALA A 232 10.13 -5.69 5.66
N CYS A 233 9.33 -5.19 4.70
CA CYS A 233 8.33 -4.14 4.89
C CYS A 233 6.92 -4.68 5.09
N VAL A 234 6.78 -5.82 5.76
CA VAL A 234 5.50 -6.38 6.20
C VAL A 234 5.56 -6.70 7.69
N TYR A 235 4.45 -6.49 8.37
CA TYR A 235 4.28 -6.95 9.74
C TYR A 235 4.12 -8.47 9.79
N PRO A 236 4.28 -9.11 10.97
CA PRO A 236 4.13 -10.56 11.11
C PRO A 236 2.77 -11.11 10.68
N ASP A 237 1.71 -10.30 10.68
CA ASP A 237 0.38 -10.64 10.19
C ASP A 237 0.21 -10.47 8.66
N GLY A 238 1.27 -10.06 7.95
CA GLY A 238 1.25 -9.85 6.51
C GLY A 238 0.70 -8.51 6.04
N SER A 239 0.32 -7.60 6.94
CA SER A 239 -0.04 -6.22 6.59
C SER A 239 1.20 -5.39 6.25
N LEU A 240 1.04 -4.34 5.43
CA LEU A 240 2.16 -3.51 4.98
C LEU A 240 2.64 -2.56 6.08
N LEU A 241 3.95 -2.39 6.13
CA LEU A 241 4.61 -1.37 6.96
C LEU A 241 4.32 0.03 6.39
N GLU A 242 3.62 0.84 7.16
CA GLU A 242 3.19 2.18 6.78
C GLU A 242 4.16 3.29 7.22
N THR A 243 5.03 3.03 8.18
CA THR A 243 5.92 4.03 8.79
C THR A 243 6.88 4.68 7.79
N ILE A 244 7.32 3.90 6.78
CA ILE A 244 8.16 4.39 5.69
C ILE A 244 7.35 4.85 4.47
N ASP A 245 6.02 4.63 4.46
CA ASP A 245 5.17 4.91 3.30
C ASP A 245 4.81 6.41 3.23
N GLY A 246 5.11 7.06 2.12
CA GLY A 246 4.82 8.48 1.90
C GLY A 246 3.42 8.77 1.39
N ARG A 247 2.53 7.77 1.33
CA ARG A 247 1.22 7.94 0.71
C ARG A 247 0.08 7.21 1.40
N ASN A 248 0.32 6.02 1.94
CA ASN A 248 -0.73 5.18 2.50
C ASN A 248 -0.59 5.10 4.03
N SER A 249 -1.71 5.27 4.72
CA SER A 249 -1.82 4.94 6.14
C SER A 249 -1.94 3.43 6.34
N TYR A 250 -1.85 3.00 7.60
CA TYR A 250 -2.01 1.60 7.96
C TYR A 250 -3.41 1.07 7.63
N HIS A 251 -3.42 -0.10 7.02
CA HIS A 251 -4.61 -0.91 6.78
C HIS A 251 -4.34 -2.34 7.23
N THR A 252 -5.25 -2.89 7.99
CA THR A 252 -5.21 -4.30 8.42
C THR A 252 -5.35 -5.25 7.24
N GLY A 253 -4.85 -6.47 7.40
CA GLY A 253 -5.02 -7.57 6.45
C GLY A 253 -3.80 -7.83 5.58
N VAL A 254 -3.68 -9.09 5.22
CA VAL A 254 -2.56 -9.60 4.42
C VAL A 254 -2.53 -8.94 3.05
N ARG A 255 -1.40 -8.38 2.68
CA ARG A 255 -1.19 -7.84 1.34
C ARG A 255 -0.51 -8.87 0.46
N LEU A 256 -1.27 -9.51 -0.41
CA LEU A 256 -0.73 -10.42 -1.42
C LEU A 256 0.27 -9.69 -2.33
N GLY A 257 1.32 -10.39 -2.74
CA GLY A 257 2.20 -9.95 -3.82
C GLY A 257 1.52 -10.03 -5.18
N ASN A 258 2.30 -10.26 -6.22
CA ASN A 258 1.83 -10.51 -7.58
C ASN A 258 2.73 -11.54 -8.29
N ALA A 259 2.40 -11.88 -9.53
CA ALA A 259 3.12 -12.90 -10.29
C ALA A 259 4.62 -12.58 -10.47
N GLY A 260 5.01 -11.30 -10.49
CA GLY A 260 6.40 -10.88 -10.62
C GLY A 260 7.31 -11.42 -9.52
N PHE A 261 6.82 -11.51 -8.29
CA PHE A 261 7.59 -12.10 -7.19
C PHE A 261 7.97 -13.56 -7.42
N SER A 262 7.16 -14.32 -8.17
CA SER A 262 7.39 -15.73 -8.41
C SER A 262 8.65 -16.03 -9.25
N HIS A 263 9.20 -15.03 -9.93
CA HIS A 263 10.35 -15.21 -10.81
C HIS A 263 11.69 -15.34 -10.06
N THR A 264 11.71 -15.02 -8.76
CA THR A 264 12.94 -15.10 -7.95
C THR A 264 12.73 -15.92 -6.68
N PRO A 265 13.81 -16.53 -6.13
CA PRO A 265 13.70 -17.35 -4.91
C PRO A 265 13.24 -16.56 -3.67
N ALA A 266 13.68 -15.30 -3.48
CA ALA A 266 13.22 -14.47 -2.38
C ALA A 266 11.73 -14.07 -2.57
N GLY A 267 11.33 -13.75 -3.80
CA GLY A 267 9.95 -13.42 -4.11
C GLY A 267 9.01 -14.60 -3.91
N ARG A 268 9.40 -15.82 -4.29
CA ARG A 268 8.63 -17.03 -3.96
C ARG A 268 8.52 -17.28 -2.46
N GLY A 269 9.56 -16.96 -1.69
CA GLY A 269 9.51 -17.01 -0.22
C GLY A 269 8.50 -16.02 0.35
N PHE A 270 8.48 -14.78 -0.17
CA PHE A 270 7.50 -13.76 0.18
C PHE A 270 6.06 -14.22 -0.14
N LEU A 271 5.82 -14.70 -1.38
CA LEU A 271 4.51 -15.21 -1.78
C LEU A 271 4.05 -16.39 -0.90
N ALA A 272 4.93 -17.34 -0.61
CA ALA A 272 4.61 -18.49 0.23
C ALA A 272 4.14 -18.05 1.63
N GLN A 273 4.79 -17.06 2.23
CA GLN A 273 4.39 -16.51 3.52
C GLN A 273 3.04 -15.79 3.42
N GLN A 274 2.88 -14.87 2.46
CA GLN A 274 1.66 -14.08 2.34
C GLN A 274 0.45 -14.95 1.99
N HIS A 275 0.59 -15.96 1.12
CA HIS A 275 -0.48 -16.90 0.81
C HIS A 275 -0.87 -17.73 2.05
N ALA A 276 0.11 -18.22 2.81
CA ALA A 276 -0.17 -18.99 4.02
C ALA A 276 -0.96 -18.17 5.05
N LEU A 277 -0.53 -16.92 5.31
CA LEU A 277 -1.24 -16.00 6.21
C LEU A 277 -2.64 -15.69 5.69
N PHE A 278 -2.77 -15.39 4.40
CA PHE A 278 -4.05 -15.05 3.78
C PHE A 278 -5.06 -16.20 3.89
N LEU A 279 -4.65 -17.42 3.58
CA LEU A 279 -5.51 -18.61 3.65
C LEU A 279 -5.83 -19.01 5.11
N GLN A 280 -4.86 -18.84 6.03
CA GLN A 280 -5.07 -19.07 7.46
C GLN A 280 -6.12 -18.11 8.05
N ASP A 281 -6.18 -16.89 7.55
CA ASP A 281 -7.19 -15.88 7.93
C ASP A 281 -8.53 -16.06 7.21
N GLY A 282 -8.72 -17.17 6.50
CA GLY A 282 -9.95 -17.49 5.77
C GLY A 282 -10.11 -16.74 4.45
N GLY A 283 -9.05 -16.10 3.96
CA GLY A 283 -9.04 -15.40 2.69
C GLY A 283 -9.29 -16.32 1.50
N ARG A 284 -9.86 -15.75 0.43
CA ARG A 284 -10.06 -16.43 -0.86
C ARG A 284 -9.49 -15.55 -1.95
N PHE A 285 -8.67 -16.13 -2.82
CA PHE A 285 -8.11 -15.41 -3.97
C PHE A 285 -9.23 -14.92 -4.88
N ASP A 286 -9.11 -13.68 -5.36
CA ASP A 286 -9.98 -13.22 -6.42
C ASP A 286 -9.55 -13.74 -7.80
N ALA A 287 -10.46 -13.69 -8.77
CA ALA A 287 -10.24 -14.24 -10.09
C ALA A 287 -9.15 -13.52 -10.90
N ASP A 288 -8.98 -12.21 -10.72
CA ASP A 288 -7.94 -11.44 -11.41
C ASP A 288 -6.55 -11.80 -10.87
N TYR A 289 -6.40 -11.88 -9.55
CA TYR A 289 -5.18 -12.36 -8.92
C TYR A 289 -4.82 -13.78 -9.36
N ALA A 290 -5.81 -14.69 -9.33
CA ALA A 290 -5.63 -16.08 -9.75
C ALA A 290 -5.22 -16.18 -11.22
N ALA A 291 -5.84 -15.41 -12.10
CA ALA A 291 -5.49 -15.35 -13.52
C ALA A 291 -4.04 -14.88 -13.73
N LEU A 292 -3.64 -13.80 -13.07
CA LEU A 292 -2.27 -13.27 -13.16
C LEU A 292 -1.23 -14.30 -12.70
N MET A 293 -1.47 -14.94 -11.55
CA MET A 293 -0.59 -15.98 -11.03
C MET A 293 -0.50 -17.21 -11.92
N LEU A 294 -1.61 -17.67 -12.49
CA LEU A 294 -1.65 -18.84 -13.35
C LEU A 294 -1.04 -18.59 -14.74
N LEU A 295 -1.20 -17.38 -15.29
CA LEU A 295 -0.67 -17.02 -16.61
C LEU A 295 0.82 -16.68 -16.58
N TYR A 296 1.28 -15.98 -15.56
CA TYR A 296 2.61 -15.37 -15.54
C TYR A 296 3.51 -15.85 -14.39
N GLY A 297 2.97 -16.53 -13.39
CA GLY A 297 3.76 -17.04 -12.27
C GLY A 297 4.62 -18.25 -12.64
N THR A 298 5.71 -18.43 -11.90
CA THR A 298 6.63 -19.58 -12.03
C THR A 298 6.84 -20.29 -10.71
N ASP A 299 6.80 -21.63 -10.73
CA ASP A 299 7.10 -22.47 -9.58
C ASP A 299 8.63 -22.56 -9.37
N GLY A 300 9.06 -22.86 -8.16
CA GLY A 300 10.49 -23.08 -7.90
C GLY A 300 10.91 -22.99 -6.44
N ASP A 301 12.21 -23.04 -6.22
CA ASP A 301 12.81 -22.97 -4.89
C ASP A 301 12.55 -21.65 -4.19
N ILE A 302 12.41 -21.69 -2.85
CA ILE A 302 12.23 -20.53 -2.01
C ILE A 302 13.47 -20.21 -1.18
N VAL A 303 13.66 -18.92 -0.90
CA VAL A 303 14.47 -18.41 0.20
C VAL A 303 13.53 -17.96 1.31
N GLU A 304 13.78 -18.41 2.54
CA GLU A 304 12.98 -18.02 3.70
C GLU A 304 13.09 -16.52 3.96
N THR A 305 11.95 -15.87 4.19
CA THR A 305 11.90 -14.42 4.39
C THR A 305 12.34 -14.02 5.79
N SER A 306 12.82 -12.78 5.92
CA SER A 306 13.19 -12.18 7.20
C SER A 306 12.00 -12.06 8.17
N ALA A 307 10.79 -11.84 7.66
CA ALA A 307 9.58 -11.73 8.47
C ALA A 307 9.21 -13.05 9.19
N ALA A 308 9.65 -14.20 8.67
CA ALA A 308 9.48 -15.50 9.34
C ALA A 308 10.46 -15.74 10.49
N GLN A 309 11.50 -14.90 10.65
CA GLN A 309 12.54 -15.08 11.68
C GLN A 309 12.08 -14.50 13.01
N GLN A 310 12.41 -15.18 14.11
CA GLN A 310 12.11 -14.75 15.49
C GLN A 310 12.92 -13.51 15.90
N GLN A 311 14.13 -13.38 15.36
CA GLN A 311 14.99 -12.22 15.55
C GLN A 311 15.55 -11.78 14.21
N HIS A 312 15.35 -10.50 13.91
CA HIS A 312 15.79 -9.92 12.65
C HIS A 312 16.02 -8.42 12.80
N THR A 313 17.07 -7.93 12.14
CA THR A 313 17.34 -6.50 11.98
C THR A 313 17.53 -6.22 10.51
N HIS A 314 16.75 -5.31 9.97
CA HIS A 314 16.88 -4.82 8.60
C HIS A 314 17.10 -3.32 8.64
N ARG A 315 18.18 -2.86 8.03
CA ARG A 315 18.46 -1.44 7.80
C ARG A 315 18.25 -1.14 6.33
N MET A 316 17.53 -0.09 6.05
CA MET A 316 17.41 0.49 4.72
C MET A 316 18.40 1.66 4.66
N SER A 317 19.64 1.36 4.31
CA SER A 317 20.74 2.32 4.35
C SER A 317 20.76 3.07 5.72
N ASP A 318 20.72 4.40 5.71
CA ASP A 318 20.58 5.24 6.91
C ASP A 318 19.15 5.77 7.12
N ASP A 319 18.19 5.32 6.29
CA ASP A 319 16.86 5.93 6.20
C ASP A 319 15.80 5.19 7.03
N ALA A 320 15.99 3.90 7.34
CA ALA A 320 15.07 3.18 8.22
C ALA A 320 15.75 2.02 8.95
N LEU A 321 15.25 1.74 10.15
CA LEU A 321 15.60 0.59 10.96
C LEU A 321 14.34 -0.20 11.28
N ILE A 322 14.30 -1.46 10.87
CA ILE A 322 13.24 -2.41 11.18
C ILE A 322 13.83 -3.51 12.07
N LYS A 323 13.22 -3.74 13.23
CA LYS A 323 13.63 -4.79 14.16
C LYS A 323 12.49 -5.71 14.52
N ARG A 324 12.81 -6.99 14.47
CA ARG A 324 11.99 -8.08 14.99
C ARG A 324 12.71 -8.68 16.20
N HIS A 325 12.06 -8.67 17.33
CA HIS A 325 12.43 -9.38 18.54
C HIS A 325 11.16 -10.03 19.09
N ALA A 326 10.80 -11.16 18.51
CA ALA A 326 9.48 -11.76 18.77
C ALA A 326 9.20 -11.87 20.28
N PRO A 327 7.96 -11.51 20.68
CA PRO A 327 6.79 -11.16 19.85
C PRO A 327 6.73 -9.71 19.35
N TRP A 328 7.72 -8.87 19.64
CA TRP A 328 7.77 -7.47 19.25
C TRP A 328 8.34 -7.27 17.83
N TYR A 329 7.79 -6.28 17.13
CA TYR A 329 8.32 -5.74 15.87
C TYR A 329 8.19 -4.22 15.92
N TYR A 330 9.22 -3.48 15.53
CA TYR A 330 9.16 -2.03 15.44
C TYR A 330 9.95 -1.48 14.25
N CYS A 331 9.54 -0.30 13.81
CA CYS A 331 10.23 0.47 12.79
C CYS A 331 10.52 1.88 13.29
N LEU A 332 11.73 2.34 13.04
CA LEU A 332 12.15 3.75 13.11
C LEU A 332 12.49 4.21 11.70
N SER A 333 11.86 5.30 11.25
CA SER A 333 12.05 5.86 9.91
C SER A 333 12.74 7.21 9.98
N ALA A 334 13.76 7.43 9.18
CA ALA A 334 14.38 8.74 8.95
C ALA A 334 14.06 9.31 7.55
N PHE A 335 13.10 8.73 6.84
CA PHE A 335 12.63 9.27 5.57
C PHE A 335 11.92 10.60 5.76
N THR A 336 12.56 11.70 5.43
CA THR A 336 11.99 13.05 5.46
C THR A 336 11.68 13.56 4.06
N ALA A 337 10.75 14.51 3.96
CA ALA A 337 10.45 15.21 2.73
C ALA A 337 9.98 16.64 3.02
N PRO A 338 10.25 17.62 2.15
CA PRO A 338 9.66 18.93 2.28
C PRO A 338 8.13 18.86 2.14
N LEU A 339 7.43 19.79 2.78
CA LEU A 339 5.99 19.95 2.58
C LEU A 339 5.69 20.23 1.11
N THR A 340 4.70 19.56 0.56
CA THR A 340 4.29 19.69 -0.84
C THR A 340 2.80 20.02 -0.96
N PRO A 341 2.40 20.88 -1.92
CA PRO A 341 0.99 21.10 -2.22
C PRO A 341 0.30 19.90 -2.89
N ASN A 342 1.05 18.87 -3.26
CA ASN A 342 0.49 17.66 -3.84
C ASN A 342 -0.32 16.90 -2.79
N ARG A 343 -1.64 16.76 -3.02
CA ARG A 343 -2.53 16.06 -2.09
C ARG A 343 -2.17 14.58 -1.87
N PHE A 344 -1.50 13.94 -2.83
CA PHE A 344 -1.12 12.54 -2.74
C PHE A 344 0.25 12.31 -2.09
N GLY A 345 1.12 13.32 -2.02
CA GLY A 345 2.37 13.25 -1.26
C GLY A 345 2.07 13.61 0.18
N GLN A 346 2.04 12.63 1.07
CA GLN A 346 1.76 12.89 2.49
C GLN A 346 2.92 13.64 3.15
N ASP A 347 2.61 14.40 4.20
CA ASP A 347 3.62 15.00 5.04
C ASP A 347 4.34 13.89 5.81
N ARG A 348 5.67 13.80 5.68
CA ARG A 348 6.49 12.83 6.41
C ARG A 348 6.59 13.28 7.86
N GLN A 349 5.69 12.80 8.71
CA GLN A 349 5.49 13.29 10.08
C GLN A 349 5.47 12.19 11.14
N ASN A 350 5.13 10.95 10.79
CA ASN A 350 5.14 9.81 11.71
C ASN A 350 6.33 8.91 11.40
N PHE A 351 7.22 8.73 12.36
CA PHE A 351 8.52 8.09 12.18
C PHE A 351 8.71 6.83 13.02
N PHE A 352 7.65 6.39 13.71
CA PHE A 352 7.72 5.26 14.62
C PHE A 352 6.50 4.38 14.51
N SER A 353 6.72 3.05 14.50
CA SER A 353 5.67 2.06 14.69
C SER A 353 6.11 0.93 15.60
N LEU A 354 5.14 0.34 16.31
CA LEU A 354 5.33 -0.75 17.25
C LEU A 354 4.19 -1.76 17.12
N TYR A 355 4.55 -3.00 16.90
CA TYR A 355 3.64 -4.14 16.69
C TYR A 355 3.98 -5.26 17.69
N HIS A 356 2.96 -6.02 18.08
CA HIS A 356 3.12 -7.22 18.88
C HIS A 356 2.25 -8.36 18.35
N ASP A 357 2.76 -9.59 18.32
CA ASP A 357 2.10 -10.76 17.72
C ASP A 357 0.69 -11.05 18.28
N ALA A 358 0.46 -10.76 19.57
CA ALA A 358 -0.83 -11.05 20.21
C ALA A 358 -1.91 -9.99 19.94
N VAL A 359 -1.53 -8.73 19.66
CA VAL A 359 -2.46 -7.59 19.60
C VAL A 359 -2.37 -6.77 18.30
N GLY A 360 -1.43 -7.10 17.41
CA GLY A 360 -1.24 -6.38 16.15
C GLY A 360 -0.47 -5.08 16.29
N LEU A 361 -0.69 -4.14 15.37
CA LEU A 361 -0.08 -2.81 15.41
C LEU A 361 -0.69 -2.00 16.56
N ILE A 362 0.19 -1.50 17.43
CA ILE A 362 -0.19 -0.71 18.61
C ILE A 362 0.08 0.78 18.35
N CYS A 363 1.35 1.12 18.06
CA CYS A 363 1.76 2.49 17.75
C CYS A 363 2.05 2.60 16.26
N GLY A 364 1.75 3.77 15.67
CA GLY A 364 1.96 4.07 14.27
C GLY A 364 0.67 4.49 13.57
N GLY A 365 0.58 4.22 12.29
CA GLY A 365 -0.60 4.53 11.50
C GLY A 365 -0.28 5.27 10.22
N GLY A 366 0.98 5.65 10.03
CA GLY A 366 1.51 6.25 8.82
C GLY A 366 1.39 7.77 8.77
N ASN A 367 1.60 8.30 7.58
CA ASN A 367 1.65 9.71 7.30
C ASN A 367 0.32 10.24 6.76
N THR A 368 0.06 11.53 6.96
CA THR A 368 -1.14 12.21 6.46
C THR A 368 -0.84 13.69 6.20
N LYS A 369 -1.87 14.47 5.85
CA LYS A 369 -1.80 15.92 5.68
C LYS A 369 -2.77 16.60 6.63
N LEU A 370 -2.52 17.90 6.89
CA LEU A 370 -3.43 18.77 7.64
C LEU A 370 -3.77 18.27 9.06
N GLN A 371 -2.98 17.35 9.62
CA GLN A 371 -3.21 16.79 10.95
C GLN A 371 -1.91 16.68 11.74
N PRO A 372 -1.46 17.76 12.41
CA PRO A 372 -0.18 17.78 13.13
C PRO A 372 -0.13 16.82 14.33
N LEU A 373 -1.26 16.42 14.90
CA LEU A 373 -1.30 15.43 15.99
C LEU A 373 -0.90 14.01 15.54
N TRP A 374 -0.77 13.77 14.23
CA TRP A 374 -0.24 12.50 13.71
C TRP A 374 1.30 12.52 13.63
N SER A 375 1.95 13.66 13.84
CA SER A 375 3.41 13.73 13.84
C SER A 375 4.00 13.07 15.09
N SER A 376 5.21 12.50 14.97
CA SER A 376 5.94 11.98 16.14
C SER A 376 6.27 13.10 17.13
N PHE A 377 6.59 14.28 16.60
CA PHE A 377 6.81 15.50 17.39
C PHE A 377 6.27 16.72 16.66
N SER A 378 5.97 17.77 17.41
CA SER A 378 5.67 19.10 16.89
C SER A 378 6.36 20.19 17.70
N VAL A 379 6.69 21.28 17.01
CA VAL A 379 7.24 22.50 17.61
C VAL A 379 6.34 23.67 17.22
N GLY A 380 5.83 24.38 18.23
CA GLY A 380 4.89 25.47 18.03
C GLY A 380 3.45 25.11 18.37
N ASN A 381 2.50 25.77 17.73
CA ASN A 381 1.07 25.65 18.07
C ASN A 381 0.34 24.73 17.07
N THR A 382 0.01 23.52 17.49
CA THR A 382 -0.71 22.52 16.68
C THR A 382 -2.13 22.96 16.27
N ALA A 383 -2.76 23.90 17.01
CA ALA A 383 -4.07 24.45 16.66
C ALA A 383 -4.07 25.32 15.40
N LEU A 384 -2.89 25.67 14.85
CA LEU A 384 -2.79 26.43 13.60
C LEU A 384 -3.09 25.62 12.36
N MET A 385 -3.05 24.31 12.45
CA MET A 385 -3.37 23.40 11.34
C MET A 385 -4.21 22.24 11.86
N TYR A 386 -5.30 21.96 11.20
CA TYR A 386 -6.17 20.83 11.49
C TYR A 386 -6.90 20.39 10.21
N HIS A 387 -7.25 19.13 10.15
CA HIS A 387 -8.07 18.59 9.08
C HIS A 387 -9.51 19.11 9.18
N VAL A 388 -10.04 19.58 8.05
CA VAL A 388 -11.46 19.98 7.93
C VAL A 388 -12.13 19.01 6.94
N PRO A 389 -12.90 18.04 7.42
CA PRO A 389 -13.62 17.12 6.54
C PRO A 389 -14.57 17.87 5.59
N GLY A 390 -14.55 17.49 4.31
CA GLY A 390 -15.42 18.07 3.29
C GLY A 390 -14.83 19.26 2.52
N ASP A 391 -13.61 19.72 2.85
CA ASP A 391 -12.89 20.71 2.04
C ASP A 391 -12.30 20.03 0.81
N GLU A 392 -12.77 20.40 -0.38
CA GLU A 392 -12.30 19.83 -1.65
C GLU A 392 -10.98 20.45 -2.15
N ASP A 393 -10.61 21.63 -1.66
CA ASP A 393 -9.42 22.36 -2.07
C ASP A 393 -8.67 22.97 -0.87
N PRO A 394 -8.19 22.12 0.06
CA PRO A 394 -7.50 22.60 1.25
C PRO A 394 -6.13 23.20 0.90
N ASP A 395 -5.74 24.23 1.68
CA ASP A 395 -4.39 24.79 1.61
C ASP A 395 -3.39 23.90 2.35
N PHE A 396 -2.56 23.18 1.61
CA PHE A 396 -1.50 22.31 2.14
C PHE A 396 -0.21 23.05 2.51
N SER A 397 -0.17 24.38 2.49
CA SER A 397 1.02 25.15 2.79
C SER A 397 1.43 25.04 4.26
N ALA A 398 2.73 25.14 4.51
CA ALA A 398 3.27 25.24 5.87
C ALA A 398 2.67 26.44 6.64
N ARG A 399 2.33 26.23 7.91
CA ARG A 399 1.82 27.30 8.78
C ARG A 399 2.95 27.96 9.56
N SER A 400 3.01 29.29 9.54
CA SER A 400 3.92 30.05 10.41
C SER A 400 3.56 29.79 11.88
N GLY A 401 4.55 29.45 12.70
CA GLY A 401 4.36 29.14 14.13
C GLY A 401 4.04 27.68 14.43
N LEU A 402 4.14 26.77 13.43
CA LEU A 402 4.04 25.33 13.61
C LEU A 402 5.04 24.61 12.72
N ARG A 403 5.78 23.66 13.29
CA ARG A 403 6.58 22.65 12.59
C ARG A 403 6.14 21.27 13.05
N HIS A 404 5.56 20.48 12.15
CA HIS A 404 5.11 19.10 12.39
C HIS A 404 5.84 18.10 11.49
N VAL A 405 6.65 18.59 10.56
CA VAL A 405 7.56 17.83 9.71
C VAL A 405 8.98 18.28 10.03
N PRO A 406 9.91 17.36 10.30
CA PRO A 406 11.29 17.73 10.61
C PRO A 406 12.03 18.20 9.35
N ASP A 407 12.98 19.11 9.52
CA ASP A 407 13.88 19.56 8.46
C ASP A 407 14.88 18.45 8.06
N ARG A 408 15.18 17.56 9.01
CA ARG A 408 16.15 16.47 8.87
C ARG A 408 15.87 15.38 9.89
N ALA A 409 16.15 14.11 9.51
CA ALA A 409 16.14 12.96 10.40
C ALA A 409 17.41 12.14 10.23
N GLU A 410 17.87 11.48 11.28
CA GLU A 410 19.06 10.65 11.30
C GLU A 410 18.85 9.43 12.23
N LEU A 411 19.40 8.28 11.84
CA LEU A 411 19.46 7.08 12.67
C LEU A 411 20.89 6.88 13.17
N HIS A 412 21.10 7.07 14.47
CA HIS A 412 22.36 6.76 15.12
C HIS A 412 22.18 5.50 15.98
N ASP A 413 22.84 4.42 15.60
CA ASP A 413 22.62 3.09 16.16
C ASP A 413 21.12 2.71 16.07
N ASP A 414 20.43 2.66 17.20
CA ASP A 414 19.00 2.33 17.30
C ASP A 414 18.17 3.51 17.82
N VAL A 415 18.68 4.73 17.72
CA VAL A 415 18.02 5.97 18.13
C VAL A 415 17.72 6.83 16.91
N LEU A 416 16.47 7.24 16.80
CA LEU A 416 16.03 8.18 15.78
C LEU A 416 16.16 9.60 16.31
N HIS A 417 16.83 10.46 15.55
CA HIS A 417 16.99 11.89 15.79
C HIS A 417 16.21 12.68 14.74
N LEU A 418 15.34 13.57 15.18
CA LEU A 418 14.49 14.42 14.36
C LEU A 418 14.78 15.89 14.69
N TYR A 419 15.00 16.71 13.67
CA TYR A 419 15.38 18.12 13.84
C TYR A 419 14.29 19.04 13.29
N TYR A 420 13.74 19.89 14.17
CA TYR A 420 12.68 20.85 13.86
C TYR A 420 13.20 22.28 14.12
N GLY A 421 13.86 22.88 13.13
CA GLY A 421 14.56 24.15 13.32
C GLY A 421 15.69 24.00 14.33
N THR A 422 15.53 24.63 15.51
CA THR A 422 16.51 24.55 16.61
C THR A 422 16.22 23.47 17.64
N ALA A 423 15.07 22.79 17.53
CA ALA A 423 14.71 21.68 18.40
C ALA A 423 15.26 20.36 17.85
N GLU A 424 15.90 19.57 18.73
CA GLU A 424 16.27 18.19 18.48
C GLU A 424 15.37 17.28 19.31
N CYS A 425 14.67 16.36 18.65
CA CYS A 425 13.80 15.38 19.25
C CYS A 425 14.33 13.96 18.98
N ARG A 426 14.15 13.05 19.94
CA ARG A 426 14.69 11.68 19.82
C ARG A 426 13.64 10.65 20.21
N THR A 427 13.69 9.50 19.52
CA THR A 427 12.91 8.32 19.85
C THR A 427 13.83 7.11 19.94
N ALA A 428 13.70 6.34 21.02
CA ALA A 428 14.35 5.05 21.19
C ALA A 428 13.35 4.00 21.70
N VAL A 429 13.58 2.73 21.38
CA VAL A 429 12.72 1.61 21.75
C VAL A 429 13.57 0.52 22.40
N HIS A 430 13.20 0.11 23.60
CA HIS A 430 13.89 -0.92 24.38
C HIS A 430 12.94 -2.07 24.70
N VAL A 431 13.11 -3.20 24.02
CA VAL A 431 12.38 -4.42 24.35
C VAL A 431 12.93 -4.97 25.66
N VAL A 432 12.13 -4.90 26.71
CA VAL A 432 12.50 -5.39 28.06
C VAL A 432 12.33 -6.89 28.16
N ASN A 433 11.18 -7.41 27.69
CA ASN A 433 10.87 -8.83 27.61
C ASN A 433 9.71 -9.07 26.61
N GLU A 434 9.20 -10.29 26.55
CA GLU A 434 8.11 -10.66 25.64
C GLU A 434 6.80 -9.90 25.86
N HIS A 435 6.59 -9.32 27.05
CA HIS A 435 5.35 -8.61 27.41
C HIS A 435 5.54 -7.12 27.63
N GLU A 436 6.77 -6.60 27.63
CA GLU A 436 7.05 -5.23 28.02
C GLU A 436 8.08 -4.57 27.10
N VAL A 437 7.79 -3.34 26.71
CA VAL A 437 8.68 -2.48 25.95
C VAL A 437 8.67 -1.06 26.55
N GLU A 438 9.83 -0.42 26.57
CA GLU A 438 9.98 0.98 26.93
C GLU A 438 10.19 1.83 25.68
N ILE A 439 9.48 2.97 25.61
CA ILE A 439 9.61 3.98 24.56
C ILE A 439 10.17 5.23 25.21
N GLU A 440 11.35 5.63 24.81
CA GLU A 440 11.96 6.87 25.25
C GLU A 440 11.77 7.98 24.21
N LEU A 441 11.21 9.09 24.66
CA LEU A 441 11.01 10.31 23.87
C LEU A 441 11.71 11.46 24.56
N SER A 442 12.56 12.19 23.85
CA SER A 442 13.24 13.35 24.43
C SER A 442 13.28 14.53 23.47
N ALA A 443 13.35 15.74 24.03
CA ALA A 443 13.47 16.97 23.27
C ALA A 443 14.47 17.93 23.94
N SER A 444 15.21 18.64 23.11
CA SER A 444 16.15 19.70 23.53
C SER A 444 16.15 20.85 22.52
N GLY A 445 16.53 22.04 22.93
CA GLY A 445 16.49 23.25 22.08
C GLY A 445 15.08 23.86 22.02
N GLY A 446 14.65 24.33 20.84
CA GLY A 446 13.31 24.91 20.63
C GLY A 446 13.18 26.39 20.93
N ASN A 447 14.20 27.05 21.54
CA ASN A 447 14.23 28.50 21.81
C ASN A 447 12.97 29.06 22.48
N GLY A 448 12.33 28.30 23.38
CA GLY A 448 11.11 28.68 24.09
C GLY A 448 9.81 28.46 23.32
N GLU A 449 9.84 27.89 22.11
CA GLU A 449 8.64 27.39 21.45
C GLU A 449 8.16 26.11 22.16
N PRO A 450 6.84 25.87 22.30
CA PRO A 450 6.33 24.60 22.82
C PRO A 450 6.80 23.42 21.98
N VAL A 451 7.26 22.36 22.63
CA VAL A 451 7.61 21.09 21.99
C VAL A 451 6.74 20.00 22.59
N GLU A 452 6.11 19.21 21.74
CA GLU A 452 5.26 18.08 22.13
C GLU A 452 5.70 16.83 21.38
N ALA A 453 5.71 15.68 22.05
CA ALA A 453 5.73 14.37 21.39
C ALA A 453 4.29 13.84 21.27
N HIS A 454 4.02 13.16 20.19
CA HIS A 454 2.73 12.52 19.99
C HIS A 454 2.93 11.03 19.77
N LEU A 455 2.12 10.21 20.44
CA LEU A 455 2.04 8.79 20.22
C LEU A 455 0.69 8.49 19.57
N THR A 456 0.73 8.10 18.30
CA THR A 456 -0.45 7.67 17.55
C THR A 456 -0.70 6.19 17.82
N LEU A 457 -1.88 5.84 18.33
CA LEU A 457 -2.26 4.50 18.72
C LEU A 457 -3.40 4.00 17.80
N VAL A 458 -3.27 2.78 17.33
CA VAL A 458 -4.28 2.14 16.47
C VAL A 458 -5.49 1.77 17.32
N ALA A 459 -6.65 2.25 16.88
CA ALA A 459 -7.91 2.01 17.55
C ALA A 459 -8.61 0.75 17.01
N HIS A 460 -9.23 -0.02 17.91
CA HIS A 460 -10.11 -1.12 17.57
C HIS A 460 -11.54 -0.73 17.90
N LEU A 461 -12.33 -0.37 16.89
CA LEU A 461 -13.72 0.08 17.08
C LEU A 461 -14.56 -1.00 17.76
N GLY A 462 -15.46 -0.56 18.63
CA GLY A 462 -16.30 -1.45 19.43
C GLY A 462 -15.61 -2.10 20.63
N ARG A 463 -14.27 -1.91 20.79
CA ARG A 463 -13.55 -2.32 22.01
C ARG A 463 -13.51 -1.20 23.03
N ALA A 464 -13.44 -1.56 24.30
CA ALA A 464 -13.33 -0.58 25.38
C ALA A 464 -11.97 0.11 25.39
N LEU A 465 -11.95 1.40 25.75
CA LEU A 465 -10.76 2.15 26.14
C LEU A 465 -10.88 2.48 27.63
N HIS A 466 -9.96 1.99 28.42
CA HIS A 466 -9.90 2.18 29.86
C HIS A 466 -8.77 3.17 30.22
N GLY A 467 -8.97 3.90 31.30
CA GLY A 467 -7.97 4.76 31.91
C GLY A 467 -8.39 5.20 33.31
N ASP A 468 -7.51 5.83 34.08
CA ASP A 468 -7.84 6.40 35.37
C ASP A 468 -8.83 7.58 35.28
N MET A 469 -8.93 8.21 34.11
CA MET A 469 -9.90 9.26 33.82
C MET A 469 -11.31 8.73 33.55
N GLY A 470 -11.49 7.43 33.25
CA GLY A 470 -12.78 6.83 32.95
C GLY A 470 -12.71 5.60 32.07
N ILE A 471 -13.88 5.20 31.59
CA ILE A 471 -14.04 4.06 30.69
C ILE A 471 -14.93 4.50 29.52
N CYS A 472 -14.46 4.31 28.31
CA CYS A 472 -15.28 4.29 27.10
C CYS A 472 -15.56 2.81 26.80
N GLU A 473 -16.79 2.35 27.02
CA GLU A 473 -17.18 0.93 26.91
C GLU A 473 -17.01 0.37 25.49
N ALA A 474 -17.19 1.22 24.48
CA ALA A 474 -17.05 0.86 23.08
C ALA A 474 -16.56 2.07 22.28
N LEU A 475 -15.33 2.01 21.82
CA LEU A 475 -14.77 3.09 21.02
C LEU A 475 -15.53 3.22 19.68
N GLY A 476 -16.01 4.43 19.39
CA GLY A 476 -16.83 4.73 18.21
C GLY A 476 -16.63 6.18 17.76
N GLU A 477 -17.66 6.83 17.24
CA GLU A 477 -17.58 8.21 16.73
C GLU A 477 -17.54 9.28 17.83
N GLU A 478 -17.85 8.92 19.09
CA GLU A 478 -17.88 9.86 20.21
C GLU A 478 -16.47 10.37 20.55
N ALA A 479 -16.34 11.69 20.63
CA ALA A 479 -15.05 12.32 20.91
C ALA A 479 -14.66 12.18 22.39
N LEU A 480 -13.38 11.86 22.63
CA LEU A 480 -12.79 11.82 23.96
C LEU A 480 -11.66 12.88 24.03
N ASP A 481 -11.63 13.64 25.12
CA ASP A 481 -10.54 14.53 25.52
C ASP A 481 -10.26 14.25 27.00
N TRP A 482 -9.21 13.46 27.28
CA TRP A 482 -8.82 13.12 28.64
C TRP A 482 -7.60 13.96 29.03
N PRO A 483 -7.77 14.92 29.94
CA PRO A 483 -6.65 15.68 30.47
C PRO A 483 -5.92 14.87 31.55
N ASP A 484 -4.59 14.81 31.46
CA ASP A 484 -3.70 14.22 32.47
C ASP A 484 -3.98 12.73 32.84
N PRO A 485 -4.24 11.82 31.87
CA PRO A 485 -4.34 10.41 32.16
C PRO A 485 -2.98 9.85 32.58
N LEU A 486 -2.96 9.00 33.64
CA LEU A 486 -1.74 8.36 34.12
C LEU A 486 -1.49 7.00 33.49
N TRP A 487 -2.52 6.40 32.94
CA TRP A 487 -2.46 5.17 32.14
C TRP A 487 -3.68 5.03 31.26
N ILE A 488 -3.50 4.24 30.20
CA ILE A 488 -4.59 3.82 29.32
C ILE A 488 -4.40 2.34 28.96
N ALA A 489 -5.51 1.64 28.69
CA ALA A 489 -5.50 0.25 28.22
C ALA A 489 -6.57 0.05 27.15
N HIS A 490 -6.21 -0.67 26.08
CA HIS A 490 -7.10 -0.92 24.95
C HIS A 490 -6.68 -2.22 24.23
N ALA A 491 -7.63 -3.02 23.82
CA ALA A 491 -7.43 -4.18 22.94
C ALA A 491 -6.24 -5.10 23.33
N GLY A 492 -6.02 -5.34 24.63
CA GLY A 492 -4.99 -6.26 25.13
C GLY A 492 -3.64 -5.62 25.45
N TRP A 493 -3.48 -4.30 25.27
CA TRP A 493 -2.30 -3.58 25.72
C TRP A 493 -2.62 -2.53 26.79
N HIS A 494 -1.62 -2.18 27.57
CA HIS A 494 -1.65 -1.18 28.63
C HIS A 494 -0.43 -0.25 28.50
N LEU A 495 -0.64 1.06 28.58
CA LEU A 495 0.39 2.09 28.49
C LEU A 495 0.38 2.99 29.72
N ASP A 496 1.51 3.02 30.43
CA ASP A 496 1.74 3.99 31.52
C ASP A 496 2.11 5.35 30.93
N LEU A 497 1.53 6.42 31.46
CA LEU A 497 1.69 7.77 30.98
C LEU A 497 2.29 8.68 32.06
N PRO A 498 3.16 9.64 31.70
CA PRO A 498 3.66 10.64 32.63
C PRO A 498 2.59 11.69 32.95
N PRO A 499 2.67 12.38 34.08
CA PRO A 499 1.83 13.52 34.39
C PRO A 499 1.91 14.60 33.31
N GLY A 500 0.78 15.25 33.01
CA GLY A 500 0.66 16.27 31.96
C GLY A 500 0.35 15.70 30.57
N ALA A 501 0.23 14.40 30.42
CA ALA A 501 -0.23 13.77 29.17
C ALA A 501 -1.67 14.21 28.85
N ARG A 502 -2.03 14.21 27.57
CA ARG A 502 -3.42 14.42 27.11
C ARG A 502 -3.77 13.36 26.08
N LEU A 503 -5.02 12.93 26.06
CA LEU A 503 -5.51 11.96 25.10
C LEU A 503 -6.65 12.53 24.28
N TYR A 504 -6.57 12.32 22.95
CA TYR A 504 -7.60 12.72 22.00
C TYR A 504 -8.07 11.52 21.17
N TRP A 505 -9.38 11.45 20.96
CA TRP A 505 -10.04 10.53 20.04
C TRP A 505 -11.35 11.15 19.51
N PRO A 506 -11.77 10.92 18.25
CA PRO A 506 -10.97 10.41 17.12
C PRO A 506 -10.08 11.52 16.54
N VAL A 507 -8.85 11.20 16.18
CA VAL A 507 -7.99 12.11 15.44
C VAL A 507 -7.94 11.61 13.99
N LEU A 508 -8.69 12.27 13.12
CA LEU A 508 -8.90 11.86 11.73
C LEU A 508 -7.74 12.29 10.83
N PRO A 509 -7.29 11.44 9.87
CA PRO A 509 -6.35 11.85 8.84
C PRO A 509 -7.05 12.60 7.71
N HIS A 510 -6.28 13.21 6.81
CA HIS A 510 -6.76 13.63 5.50
C HIS A 510 -6.70 12.45 4.53
N ASN A 511 -7.83 12.08 3.91
CA ASN A 511 -7.88 11.02 2.91
C ASN A 511 -7.59 11.58 1.51
N PRO A 512 -6.40 11.34 0.92
CA PRO A 512 -6.02 11.93 -0.37
C PRO A 512 -6.82 11.35 -1.54
N TYR A 513 -7.44 10.19 -1.35
CA TYR A 513 -8.19 9.49 -2.40
C TYR A 513 -9.64 9.93 -2.51
N ARG A 514 -10.15 10.67 -1.53
CA ARG A 514 -11.45 11.34 -1.59
C ARG A 514 -11.25 12.80 -1.92
N LYS A 515 -12.03 13.33 -2.85
CA LYS A 515 -11.92 14.76 -3.26
C LYS A 515 -12.13 15.71 -2.09
N ASP A 516 -13.08 15.37 -1.22
CA ASP A 516 -13.41 16.13 -0.02
C ASP A 516 -12.43 15.89 1.15
N GLY A 517 -11.41 15.04 0.97
CA GLY A 517 -10.43 14.72 2.00
C GLY A 517 -10.99 14.00 3.23
N ALA A 518 -12.29 13.68 3.24
CA ALA A 518 -12.94 13.09 4.40
C ALA A 518 -12.45 11.67 4.66
N ALA A 519 -12.08 11.40 5.90
CA ALA A 519 -11.77 10.08 6.42
C ALA A 519 -12.90 9.56 7.30
N THR A 520 -12.97 8.26 7.49
CA THR A 520 -13.93 7.63 8.39
C THR A 520 -13.29 7.37 9.75
N VAL A 521 -14.10 7.04 10.75
CA VAL A 521 -13.62 6.79 12.11
C VAL A 521 -12.69 5.56 12.17
N GLU A 522 -12.83 4.61 11.25
CA GLU A 522 -11.94 3.46 11.10
C GLU A 522 -10.50 3.87 10.75
N GLU A 523 -10.34 5.02 10.10
CA GLU A 523 -9.03 5.58 9.74
C GLU A 523 -8.42 6.42 10.87
N ALA A 524 -9.19 6.75 11.93
CA ALA A 524 -8.74 7.59 13.04
C ALA A 524 -7.69 6.91 13.93
N ARG A 525 -7.01 7.74 14.73
CA ARG A 525 -6.07 7.28 15.78
C ARG A 525 -6.49 7.84 17.13
N ILE A 526 -6.20 7.08 18.19
CA ILE A 526 -6.07 7.60 19.53
C ILE A 526 -4.71 8.31 19.56
N VAL A 527 -4.67 9.56 20.00
CA VAL A 527 -3.42 10.30 20.09
C VAL A 527 -3.16 10.70 21.53
N VAL A 528 -1.99 10.30 22.04
CA VAL A 528 -1.47 10.78 23.32
C VAL A 528 -0.46 11.90 23.03
N VAL A 529 -0.68 13.06 23.64
CA VAL A 529 0.19 14.24 23.55
C VAL A 529 1.00 14.37 24.84
N LEU A 530 2.30 14.52 24.70
CA LEU A 530 3.29 14.61 25.79
C LEU A 530 4.06 15.93 25.67
N PRO A 531 3.70 16.96 26.44
CA PRO A 531 4.41 18.24 26.39
C PRO A 531 5.77 18.15 27.07
N PHE A 532 6.78 18.83 26.49
CA PHE A 532 8.07 19.04 27.10
C PHE A 532 8.14 20.42 27.79
N ALA A 533 8.95 20.51 28.84
CA ALA A 533 9.18 21.74 29.59
C ALA A 533 10.66 21.85 30.00
N GLU A 534 11.11 23.00 30.47
CA GLU A 534 12.51 23.18 30.88
C GLU A 534 13.00 22.15 31.92
N ASN A 535 12.10 21.69 32.78
CA ASN A 535 12.38 20.69 33.82
C ASN A 535 11.92 19.26 33.38
N CYS A 536 11.39 19.10 32.21
CA CYS A 536 10.96 17.79 31.64
C CYS A 536 11.37 17.70 30.19
N THR A 537 12.59 17.21 29.96
CA THR A 537 13.19 17.06 28.60
C THR A 537 13.13 15.62 28.09
N GLN A 538 12.61 14.71 28.89
CA GLN A 538 12.50 13.28 28.53
C GLN A 538 11.24 12.68 29.15
N HIS A 539 10.58 11.81 28.37
CA HIS A 539 9.52 10.91 28.81
C HIS A 539 9.93 9.47 28.54
N THR A 540 9.70 8.60 29.49
CA THR A 540 9.81 7.14 29.32
C THR A 540 8.43 6.54 29.52
N LEU A 541 7.93 5.87 28.51
CA LEU A 541 6.63 5.22 28.50
C LEU A 541 6.83 3.71 28.59
N THR A 542 6.12 3.05 29.48
CA THR A 542 6.11 1.59 29.57
C THR A 542 4.84 1.05 28.97
N LEU A 543 4.97 0.24 27.90
CA LEU A 543 3.86 -0.43 27.25
C LEU A 543 3.95 -1.93 27.55
N ARG A 544 2.81 -2.49 28.00
CA ARG A 544 2.68 -3.90 28.34
C ARG A 544 1.57 -4.54 27.52
N VAL A 545 1.80 -5.78 27.09
CA VAL A 545 0.79 -6.64 26.48
C VAL A 545 0.42 -7.74 27.48
N THR A 546 -0.88 -7.91 27.70
CA THR A 546 -1.40 -8.92 28.65
C THR A 546 -1.95 -10.11 27.90
N ASP A 547 -1.66 -11.33 28.38
CA ASP A 547 -2.09 -12.60 27.76
C ASP A 547 -3.62 -12.85 27.81
N HIS A 548 -4.39 -11.96 28.41
CA HIS A 548 -5.83 -12.11 28.60
C HIS A 548 -6.63 -11.17 27.70
N GLU A 549 -6.77 -11.55 26.48
CA GLU A 549 -7.87 -11.34 25.54
C GLU A 549 -7.36 -11.56 24.11
N SER A 550 -7.32 -12.83 23.70
CA SER A 550 -7.16 -13.11 22.26
C SER A 550 -8.36 -12.55 21.51
N PRO A 551 -8.20 -11.59 20.61
CA PRO A 551 -9.25 -11.26 19.69
C PRO A 551 -9.30 -12.36 18.63
N ARG A 552 -10.04 -13.44 18.87
CA ARG A 552 -10.52 -14.26 17.76
C ARG A 552 -11.76 -13.58 17.21
N SER A 553 -11.58 -13.11 15.99
CA SER A 553 -12.52 -12.50 15.05
C SER A 553 -13.90 -13.14 15.00
N PRO A 554 -14.93 -12.38 14.57
CA PRO A 554 -16.00 -12.99 13.80
C PRO A 554 -15.60 -13.21 12.34
#